data_932248dfa9384146d4daacd2a022ad5e
#
_entry.id   932248dfa9384146d4daacd2a022ad5e
#
_cell.length_a   1.000
_cell.length_b   1.000
_cell.length_c   1.000
_cell.angle_alpha   90.00
_cell.angle_beta   90.00
_cell.angle_gamma   90.00
#
_symmetry.space_group_name_H-M   'P 1'
#
loop_
_entity.id
_entity.type
_entity.pdbx_description
1 polymer ?
#
loop_
_entity_poly.entity_id
_entity_poly.type
_entity_poly.pdbx_seq_one_letter_code
_entity_poly.pdbx_strand_id
1 'polypeptide(L)'
;AAARRAGKKQNVQIKLNTGMNRIGFPVCQESFDTIKKICEMDDLNVTGIFTHFARADEGDHTSARKQLDLYLHAVNELEKMGVVIPKHHVANSPAILMLPEAQLDAVRCGDILYGLTPSDDFDWKNSGLQEILSWYTYVAMVKEVPTGSEIGYGGTFVTERPTKIAT
;
A
#
# COMPACT_ATOMS: atom_id res chain seq x y z
N ALA A 1 21.45 5.33 -18.84
CA ALA A 1 21.80 4.77 -20.17
C ALA A 1 20.61 4.79 -21.14
N ALA A 2 19.41 4.22 -20.77
CA ALA A 2 18.23 4.18 -21.69
C ALA A 2 17.67 5.56 -22.00
N ALA A 3 17.46 6.42 -21.00
CA ALA A 3 16.98 7.80 -21.16
C ALA A 3 17.91 8.62 -22.07
N ARG A 4 19.22 8.53 -21.86
CA ARG A 4 20.24 9.19 -22.69
C ARG A 4 20.17 8.73 -24.14
N ARG A 5 20.04 7.41 -24.38
CA ARG A 5 19.89 6.89 -25.77
C ARG A 5 18.61 7.36 -26.44
N ALA A 6 17.55 7.57 -25.67
CA ALA A 6 16.27 8.07 -26.16
C ALA A 6 16.20 9.60 -26.30
N GLY A 7 17.26 10.34 -25.91
CA GLY A 7 17.28 11.79 -25.89
C GLY A 7 16.20 12.41 -24.98
N LYS A 8 15.80 11.72 -23.92
CA LYS A 8 14.71 12.14 -23.02
C LYS A 8 15.18 12.11 -21.58
N LYS A 9 14.71 13.07 -20.78
CA LYS A 9 14.82 13.06 -19.34
C LYS A 9 13.77 12.12 -18.76
N GLN A 10 14.15 11.16 -17.90
CA GLN A 10 13.24 10.20 -17.30
C GLN A 10 12.80 10.69 -15.93
N ASN A 11 11.48 10.79 -15.71
CA ASN A 11 10.92 11.01 -14.39
C ASN A 11 11.10 9.75 -13.54
N VAL A 12 11.64 9.92 -12.35
CA VAL A 12 11.86 8.87 -11.37
C VAL A 12 11.45 9.34 -9.99
N GLN A 13 11.22 8.38 -9.10
CA GLN A 13 10.98 8.65 -7.69
C GLN A 13 11.93 7.82 -6.82
N ILE A 14 12.39 8.40 -5.73
CA ILE A 14 13.27 7.76 -4.76
C ILE A 14 12.40 7.02 -3.74
N LYS A 15 12.69 5.75 -3.51
CA LYS A 15 12.08 5.01 -2.43
C LYS A 15 13.05 4.79 -1.27
N LEU A 16 12.64 5.21 -0.07
CA LEU A 16 13.33 4.91 1.19
C LEU A 16 12.76 3.63 1.82
N ASN A 17 13.62 2.84 2.43
CA ASN A 17 13.23 1.73 3.29
C ASN A 17 13.27 2.19 4.74
N THR A 18 12.10 2.43 5.31
CA THR A 18 11.95 2.85 6.71
C THR A 18 11.40 1.75 7.61
N GLY A 19 11.30 0.49 7.10
CA GLY A 19 10.84 -0.63 7.90
C GLY A 19 10.03 -1.68 7.16
N MET A 20 9.60 -1.45 5.91
CA MET A 20 8.92 -2.45 5.10
C MET A 20 9.85 -3.58 4.63
N ASN A 21 11.15 -3.32 4.51
CA ASN A 21 12.22 -4.26 4.15
C ASN A 21 11.98 -5.05 2.84
N ARG A 22 11.24 -4.45 1.90
CA ARG A 22 10.94 -5.05 0.60
C ARG A 22 11.85 -4.50 -0.51
N ILE A 23 11.88 -3.20 -0.69
CA ILE A 23 12.75 -2.45 -1.61
C ILE A 23 12.97 -1.03 -1.07
N GLY A 24 13.99 -0.35 -1.54
CA GLY A 24 14.29 1.05 -1.21
C GLY A 24 15.67 1.22 -0.59
N PHE A 25 16.16 2.46 -0.58
CA PHE A 25 17.41 2.84 0.05
C PHE A 25 17.26 2.78 1.58
N PRO A 26 18.17 2.12 2.31
CA PRO A 26 18.22 2.24 3.76
C PRO A 26 18.49 3.69 4.18
N VAL A 27 18.06 4.08 5.35
CA VAL A 27 18.27 5.43 5.90
C VAL A 27 19.67 5.48 6.52
N CYS A 28 20.67 5.84 5.71
CA CYS A 28 22.07 5.96 6.09
C CYS A 28 22.82 6.92 5.16
N GLN A 29 24.01 7.38 5.58
CA GLN A 29 24.80 8.36 4.84
C GLN A 29 25.14 7.90 3.41
N GLU A 30 25.52 6.64 3.22
CA GLU A 30 25.85 6.08 1.91
C GLU A 30 24.66 6.19 0.92
N SER A 31 23.44 5.96 1.41
CA SER A 31 22.23 6.14 0.64
C SER A 31 21.97 7.61 0.28
N PHE A 32 22.20 8.53 1.21
CA PHE A 32 22.04 9.96 0.97
C PHE A 32 23.03 10.46 -0.10
N ASP A 33 24.28 10.04 -0.02
CA ASP A 33 25.29 10.36 -1.04
C ASP A 33 24.91 9.81 -2.42
N THR A 34 24.33 8.62 -2.45
CA THR A 34 23.86 8.00 -3.69
C THR A 34 22.64 8.72 -4.25
N ILE A 35 21.66 9.09 -3.40
CA ILE A 35 20.48 9.85 -3.80
C ILE A 35 20.89 11.22 -4.35
N LYS A 36 21.83 11.91 -3.70
CA LYS A 36 22.37 13.18 -4.20
C LYS A 36 22.92 13.03 -5.62
N LYS A 37 23.77 12.03 -5.85
CA LYS A 37 24.31 11.73 -7.19
C LYS A 37 23.21 11.44 -8.22
N ILE A 38 22.13 10.75 -7.83
CA ILE A 38 20.99 10.50 -8.70
C ILE A 38 20.29 11.80 -9.08
N CYS A 39 20.10 12.72 -8.12
CA CYS A 39 19.48 14.02 -8.36
C CYS A 39 20.32 14.93 -9.26
N GLU A 40 21.65 14.74 -9.29
CA GLU A 40 22.57 15.49 -10.13
C GLU A 40 22.69 14.91 -11.56
N MET A 41 22.04 13.79 -11.88
CA MET A 41 22.10 13.18 -13.22
C MET A 41 21.23 13.93 -14.23
N ASP A 42 21.82 14.44 -15.31
CA ASP A 42 21.12 15.18 -16.37
C ASP A 42 20.01 14.38 -17.06
N ASP A 43 20.14 13.06 -17.13
CA ASP A 43 19.18 12.15 -17.78
C ASP A 43 17.96 11.83 -16.90
N LEU A 44 17.99 12.22 -15.62
CA LEU A 44 16.92 11.92 -14.65
C LEU A 44 16.27 13.21 -14.16
N ASN A 45 14.99 13.09 -13.88
CA ASN A 45 14.20 14.11 -13.18
C ASN A 45 13.57 13.45 -11.95
N VAL A 46 14.13 13.71 -10.77
CA VAL A 46 13.59 13.17 -9.52
C VAL A 46 12.37 13.98 -9.12
N THR A 47 11.20 13.39 -9.28
CA THR A 47 9.89 14.06 -9.09
C THR A 47 9.28 13.81 -7.73
N GLY A 48 9.80 12.87 -6.95
CA GLY A 48 9.26 12.56 -5.63
C GLY A 48 10.13 11.60 -4.83
N ILE A 49 9.87 11.57 -3.54
CA ILE A 49 10.47 10.65 -2.58
C ILE A 49 9.38 10.03 -1.71
N PHE A 50 9.50 8.75 -1.39
CA PHE A 50 8.46 8.03 -0.67
C PHE A 50 8.98 6.87 0.17
N THR A 51 8.15 6.44 1.10
CA THR A 51 8.27 5.15 1.77
C THR A 51 6.94 4.38 1.71
N HIS A 52 6.88 3.21 2.34
CA HIS A 52 5.66 2.40 2.45
C HIS A 52 5.56 1.83 3.86
N PHE A 53 4.44 2.07 4.53
CA PHE A 53 4.19 1.53 5.86
C PHE A 53 4.00 0.02 5.81
N ALA A 54 4.57 -0.65 6.79
CA ALA A 54 4.47 -2.10 6.94
C ALA A 54 3.23 -2.52 7.74
N ARG A 55 2.81 -1.67 8.70
CA ARG A 55 1.79 -1.99 9.71
C ARG A 55 0.90 -0.78 10.03
N ALA A 56 0.44 -0.06 9.01
CA ALA A 56 -0.48 1.08 9.20
C ALA A 56 -1.94 0.64 9.34
N ASP A 57 -2.23 -0.62 9.08
CA ASP A 57 -3.53 -1.29 9.17
C ASP A 57 -3.86 -1.83 10.56
N GLU A 58 -2.91 -1.80 11.48
CA GLU A 58 -3.10 -2.23 12.87
C GLU A 58 -3.64 -1.08 13.73
N GLY A 59 -4.42 -1.40 14.77
CA GLY A 59 -4.93 -0.40 15.73
C GLY A 59 -3.82 0.35 16.50
N ASP A 60 -2.66 -0.29 16.72
CA ASP A 60 -1.46 0.36 17.25
C ASP A 60 -0.59 0.94 16.12
N HIS A 61 -0.68 2.24 15.93
CA HIS A 61 0.09 2.96 14.91
C HIS A 61 1.53 3.31 15.30
N THR A 62 2.04 2.83 16.43
CA THR A 62 3.41 3.12 16.89
C THR A 62 4.46 2.76 15.84
N SER A 63 4.32 1.62 15.17
CA SER A 63 5.23 1.19 14.10
C SER A 63 5.18 2.14 12.90
N ALA A 64 3.99 2.52 12.45
CA ALA A 64 3.82 3.43 11.32
C ALA A 64 4.37 4.84 11.63
N ARG A 65 4.16 5.36 12.83
CA ARG A 65 4.72 6.65 13.26
C ARG A 65 6.25 6.62 13.31
N LYS A 66 6.86 5.56 13.82
CA LYS A 66 8.33 5.39 13.76
C LYS A 66 8.86 5.39 12.33
N GLN A 67 8.13 4.75 11.39
CA GLN A 67 8.51 4.79 9.97
C GLN A 67 8.37 6.20 9.38
N LEU A 68 7.34 6.95 9.77
CA LEU A 68 7.15 8.34 9.37
C LEU A 68 8.27 9.24 9.90
N ASP A 69 8.60 9.12 11.19
CA ASP A 69 9.69 9.89 11.82
C ASP A 69 11.03 9.62 11.14
N LEU A 70 11.32 8.36 10.84
CA LEU A 70 12.55 7.97 10.13
C LEU A 70 12.56 8.51 8.69
N TYR A 71 11.40 8.54 8.02
CA TYR A 71 11.26 9.14 6.71
C TYR A 71 11.52 10.66 6.74
N LEU A 72 10.90 11.38 7.67
CA LEU A 72 11.08 12.83 7.83
C LEU A 72 12.52 13.18 8.20
N HIS A 73 13.15 12.37 9.06
CA HIS A 73 14.58 12.51 9.35
C HIS A 73 15.44 12.38 8.08
N ALA A 74 15.19 11.37 7.25
CA ALA A 74 15.95 11.17 6.02
C ALA A 74 15.77 12.33 5.02
N VAL A 75 14.56 12.86 4.89
CA VAL A 75 14.27 14.05 4.07
C VAL A 75 15.06 15.24 4.56
N ASN A 76 15.03 15.52 5.87
CA ASN A 76 15.78 16.63 6.47
C ASN A 76 17.31 16.51 6.25
N GLU A 77 17.87 15.30 6.33
CA GLU A 77 19.30 15.08 6.04
C GLU A 77 19.61 15.34 4.56
N LEU A 78 18.76 14.92 3.63
CA LEU A 78 18.92 15.23 2.21
C LEU A 78 18.83 16.74 1.93
N GLU A 79 17.89 17.44 2.57
CA GLU A 79 17.76 18.91 2.45
C GLU A 79 19.02 19.64 2.96
N LYS A 80 19.61 19.22 4.08
CA LYS A 80 20.90 19.74 4.58
C LYS A 80 22.04 19.55 3.58
N MET A 81 21.96 18.51 2.74
CA MET A 81 22.92 18.26 1.67
C MET A 81 22.61 19.03 0.38
N GLY A 82 21.59 19.89 0.38
CA GLY A 82 21.13 20.67 -0.77
C GLY A 82 20.26 19.89 -1.76
N VAL A 83 19.73 18.73 -1.36
CA VAL A 83 18.83 17.90 -2.18
C VAL A 83 17.38 18.20 -1.77
N VAL A 84 16.65 18.94 -2.64
CA VAL A 84 15.24 19.24 -2.45
C VAL A 84 14.42 18.45 -3.48
N ILE A 85 13.52 17.59 -3.00
CA ILE A 85 12.67 16.76 -3.84
C ILE A 85 11.22 17.27 -3.71
N PRO A 86 10.50 17.51 -4.84
CA PRO A 86 9.28 18.33 -4.79
C PRO A 86 8.04 17.63 -4.24
N LYS A 87 8.00 16.29 -4.20
CA LYS A 87 6.81 15.56 -3.73
C LYS A 87 7.16 14.48 -2.72
N HIS A 88 6.44 14.48 -1.63
CA HIS A 88 6.58 13.54 -0.53
C HIS A 88 5.29 12.72 -0.39
N HIS A 89 5.38 11.38 -0.36
CA HIS A 89 4.21 10.56 -0.17
C HIS A 89 4.54 9.25 0.57
N VAL A 90 3.84 9.01 1.68
CA VAL A 90 4.08 7.86 2.54
C VAL A 90 2.82 7.04 2.77
N ALA A 91 1.63 7.67 2.81
CA ALA A 91 0.37 7.03 3.14
C ALA A 91 -0.07 6.01 2.08
N ASN A 92 -0.31 4.78 2.53
CA ASN A 92 -1.06 3.73 1.85
C ASN A 92 -2.54 3.77 2.29
N SER A 93 -3.38 2.84 1.82
CA SER A 93 -4.81 2.81 2.12
C SER A 93 -5.16 2.96 3.61
N PRO A 94 -4.61 2.16 4.53
CA PRO A 94 -4.91 2.33 5.95
C PRO A 94 -4.40 3.68 6.51
N ALA A 95 -3.20 4.13 6.13
CA ALA A 95 -2.68 5.40 6.60
C ALA A 95 -3.49 6.61 6.11
N ILE A 96 -4.13 6.54 4.94
CA ILE A 96 -5.04 7.59 4.47
C ILE A 96 -6.21 7.77 5.43
N LEU A 97 -6.74 6.68 5.96
CA LEU A 97 -7.92 6.69 6.82
C LEU A 97 -7.59 6.94 8.29
N MET A 98 -6.45 6.43 8.76
CA MET A 98 -6.15 6.29 10.18
C MET A 98 -4.97 7.15 10.67
N LEU A 99 -4.18 7.75 9.76
CA LEU A 99 -2.98 8.54 10.05
C LEU A 99 -2.95 9.84 9.23
N PRO A 100 -3.80 10.83 9.55
CA PRO A 100 -3.87 12.08 8.81
C PRO A 100 -2.52 12.79 8.68
N GLU A 101 -1.65 12.68 9.69
CA GLU A 101 -0.30 13.25 9.71
C GLU A 101 0.62 12.67 8.61
N ALA A 102 0.26 11.53 8.05
CA ALA A 102 1.04 10.86 6.98
C ALA A 102 0.60 11.22 5.56
N GLN A 103 -0.40 12.08 5.36
CA GLN A 103 -0.94 12.36 4.03
C GLN A 103 -0.01 13.20 3.16
N LEU A 104 0.86 14.03 3.72
CA LEU A 104 1.87 14.86 3.05
C LEU A 104 1.36 15.47 1.72
N ASP A 105 2.20 15.45 0.63
CA ASP A 105 1.84 16.05 -0.67
C ASP A 105 0.95 15.15 -1.52
N ALA A 106 0.95 13.85 -1.28
CA ALA A 106 0.16 12.88 -2.03
C ALA A 106 -0.04 11.58 -1.25
N VAL A 107 -1.08 10.85 -1.61
CA VAL A 107 -1.44 9.56 -1.04
C VAL A 107 -1.50 8.48 -2.12
N ARG A 108 -1.36 7.22 -1.71
CA ARG A 108 -1.46 6.08 -2.63
C ARG A 108 -2.63 5.19 -2.23
N CYS A 109 -3.80 5.49 -2.78
CA CYS A 109 -4.98 4.65 -2.66
C CYS A 109 -4.76 3.31 -3.35
N GLY A 110 -5.00 2.23 -2.64
CA GLY A 110 -5.08 0.87 -3.14
C GLY A 110 -6.46 0.29 -2.82
N ASP A 111 -6.55 -0.55 -1.81
CA ASP A 111 -7.75 -1.32 -1.44
C ASP A 111 -8.98 -0.44 -1.20
N ILE A 112 -8.83 0.71 -0.53
CA ILE A 112 -9.94 1.64 -0.29
C ILE A 112 -10.53 2.26 -1.56
N LEU A 113 -9.80 2.27 -2.68
CA LEU A 113 -10.33 2.71 -3.98
C LEU A 113 -11.43 1.76 -4.48
N TYR A 114 -11.35 0.50 -4.09
CA TYR A 114 -12.35 -0.53 -4.42
C TYR A 114 -13.41 -0.69 -3.32
N GLY A 115 -13.36 0.13 -2.28
CA GLY A 115 -14.27 0.04 -1.14
C GLY A 115 -13.92 -1.08 -0.17
N LEU A 116 -12.71 -1.66 -0.26
CA LEU A 116 -12.27 -2.72 0.63
C LEU A 116 -11.74 -2.14 1.94
N THR A 117 -12.10 -2.77 3.06
CA THR A 117 -11.56 -2.41 4.37
C THR A 117 -10.08 -2.80 4.47
N PRO A 118 -9.21 -1.92 4.95
CA PRO A 118 -7.80 -2.24 5.11
C PRO A 118 -7.51 -3.13 6.32
N SER A 119 -8.42 -3.20 7.30
CA SER A 119 -8.24 -3.93 8.57
C SER A 119 -9.57 -4.10 9.28
N ASP A 120 -9.68 -5.12 10.12
CA ASP A 120 -10.82 -5.33 11.02
C ASP A 120 -10.85 -4.29 12.16
N ASP A 121 -9.73 -3.64 12.45
CA ASP A 121 -9.61 -2.56 13.44
C ASP A 121 -10.22 -1.23 12.96
N PHE A 122 -10.59 -1.15 11.69
CA PHE A 122 -11.17 0.07 11.10
C PHE A 122 -12.69 0.02 11.08
N ASP A 123 -13.34 1.08 11.54
CA ASP A 123 -14.80 1.20 11.49
C ASP A 123 -15.29 1.47 10.06
N TRP A 124 -15.37 0.39 9.29
CA TRP A 124 -15.83 0.38 7.92
C TRP A 124 -17.24 0.97 7.77
N LYS A 125 -18.17 0.63 8.65
CA LYS A 125 -19.60 0.98 8.53
C LYS A 125 -19.84 2.49 8.57
N ASN A 126 -19.01 3.22 9.33
CA ASN A 126 -19.13 4.67 9.49
C ASN A 126 -18.10 5.45 8.62
N SER A 127 -17.31 4.79 7.80
CA SER A 127 -16.26 5.42 7.00
C SER A 127 -16.75 6.21 5.80
N GLY A 128 -17.97 5.95 5.33
CA GLY A 128 -18.51 6.48 4.08
C GLY A 128 -17.92 5.82 2.81
N LEU A 129 -17.04 4.84 2.95
CA LEU A 129 -16.52 4.07 1.82
C LEU A 129 -17.62 3.18 1.24
N GLN A 130 -17.60 2.98 -0.08
CA GLN A 130 -18.55 2.14 -0.79
C GLN A 130 -17.81 1.15 -1.68
N GLU A 131 -18.25 -0.10 -1.66
CA GLU A 131 -17.73 -1.10 -2.59
C GLU A 131 -18.14 -0.74 -4.02
N ILE A 132 -17.15 -0.67 -4.90
CA ILE A 132 -17.37 -0.38 -6.33
C ILE A 132 -17.30 -1.63 -7.20
N LEU A 133 -16.88 -2.78 -6.62
CA LEU A 133 -16.82 -4.06 -7.30
C LEU A 133 -18.08 -4.86 -6.98
N SER A 134 -18.78 -5.31 -8.02
CA SER A 134 -19.87 -6.27 -7.91
C SER A 134 -19.56 -7.49 -8.73
N TRP A 135 -19.72 -8.68 -8.15
CA TRP A 135 -19.50 -9.95 -8.82
C TRP A 135 -20.85 -10.65 -8.99
N TYR A 136 -21.21 -10.96 -10.21
CA TYR A 136 -22.47 -11.62 -10.56
C TYR A 136 -22.21 -12.99 -11.16
N THR A 137 -23.08 -13.95 -10.82
CA THR A 137 -23.11 -15.27 -11.44
C THR A 137 -24.56 -15.75 -11.57
N TYR A 138 -24.76 -16.79 -12.32
CA TYR A 138 -26.05 -17.44 -12.47
C TYR A 138 -26.00 -18.82 -11.80
N VAL A 139 -27.08 -19.16 -11.11
CA VAL A 139 -27.23 -20.51 -10.56
C VAL A 139 -27.43 -21.50 -11.69
N ALA A 140 -26.48 -22.40 -11.87
CA ALA A 140 -26.51 -23.42 -12.91
C ALA A 140 -27.33 -24.65 -12.51
N MET A 141 -27.41 -24.95 -11.19
CA MET A 141 -28.11 -26.13 -10.68
C MET A 141 -28.53 -25.91 -9.21
N VAL A 142 -29.70 -26.42 -8.88
CA VAL A 142 -30.16 -26.52 -7.49
C VAL A 142 -30.49 -27.96 -7.16
N LYS A 143 -30.00 -28.48 -6.04
CA LYS A 143 -30.36 -29.80 -5.51
C LYS A 143 -30.55 -29.76 -4.00
N GLU A 144 -31.27 -30.71 -3.46
CA GLU A 144 -31.39 -30.93 -2.02
C GLU A 144 -30.51 -32.10 -1.60
N VAL A 145 -29.82 -31.96 -0.50
CA VAL A 145 -28.99 -33.01 0.11
C VAL A 145 -29.43 -33.26 1.53
N PRO A 146 -29.36 -34.51 2.02
CA PRO A 146 -29.77 -34.87 3.36
C PRO A 146 -28.78 -34.32 4.43
N THR A 147 -29.20 -34.34 5.68
CA THR A 147 -28.36 -34.12 6.85
C THR A 147 -27.12 -35.04 6.80
N GLY A 148 -25.95 -34.53 7.20
CA GLY A 148 -24.71 -35.31 7.25
C GLY A 148 -23.97 -35.36 5.90
N SER A 149 -24.43 -34.65 4.88
CA SER A 149 -23.75 -34.60 3.58
C SER A 149 -22.54 -33.69 3.62
N GLU A 150 -21.40 -34.19 3.17
CA GLU A 150 -20.19 -33.40 2.93
C GLU A 150 -20.32 -32.59 1.63
N ILE A 151 -19.92 -31.30 1.66
CA ILE A 151 -20.04 -30.39 0.51
C ILE A 151 -18.67 -29.91 0.06
N GLY A 152 -18.41 -30.03 -1.23
CA GLY A 152 -17.22 -29.50 -1.88
C GLY A 152 -15.95 -30.28 -1.61
N TYR A 153 -14.83 -29.72 -2.07
CA TYR A 153 -13.51 -30.33 -1.87
C TYR A 153 -13.11 -30.38 -0.40
N GLY A 154 -12.65 -31.55 0.03
CA GLY A 154 -12.19 -31.78 1.41
C GLY A 154 -13.33 -32.00 2.41
N GLY A 155 -14.62 -31.90 2.00
CA GLY A 155 -15.77 -32.14 2.86
C GLY A 155 -15.81 -31.26 4.12
N THR A 156 -15.23 -30.08 4.07
CA THR A 156 -15.07 -29.19 5.24
C THR A 156 -16.38 -28.63 5.77
N PHE A 157 -17.42 -28.60 4.95
CA PHE A 157 -18.77 -28.24 5.37
C PHE A 157 -19.65 -29.48 5.36
N VAL A 158 -20.27 -29.80 6.50
CA VAL A 158 -21.21 -30.92 6.67
C VAL A 158 -22.60 -30.34 7.00
N THR A 159 -23.62 -30.81 6.27
CA THR A 159 -24.98 -30.33 6.48
C THR A 159 -25.56 -30.81 7.82
N GLU A 160 -26.07 -29.90 8.63
CA GLU A 160 -26.72 -30.19 9.92
C GLU A 160 -28.25 -30.45 9.77
N ARG A 161 -28.80 -30.18 8.60
CA ARG A 161 -30.21 -30.38 8.25
C ARG A 161 -30.33 -30.65 6.74
N PRO A 162 -31.45 -31.13 6.22
CA PRO A 162 -31.70 -31.14 4.77
C PRO A 162 -31.47 -29.76 4.18
N THR A 163 -30.60 -29.65 3.21
CA THR A 163 -30.03 -28.36 2.73
C THR A 163 -30.12 -28.28 1.22
N LYS A 164 -30.63 -27.15 0.70
CA LYS A 164 -30.56 -26.83 -0.72
C LYS A 164 -29.17 -26.29 -1.05
N ILE A 165 -28.54 -26.91 -2.05
CA ILE A 165 -27.26 -26.47 -2.60
C ILE A 165 -27.52 -25.88 -3.96
N ALA A 166 -27.00 -24.68 -4.18
CA ALA A 166 -26.99 -23.98 -5.46
C ALA A 166 -25.55 -23.88 -5.98
N THR A 167 -25.35 -24.30 -7.23
CA THR A 167 -24.04 -24.22 -7.91
C THR A 167 -24.12 -23.22 -9.03
#